data_6c74ba4d5c4a9c0b93f647a9cd41a0b7
#
_entry.id   6c74ba4d5c4a9c0b93f647a9cd41a0b7
#
_cell.length_a   1.000
_cell.length_b   1.000
_cell.length_c   1.000
_cell.angle_alpha   90.00
_cell.angle_beta   90.00
_cell.angle_gamma   90.00
#
_symmetry.space_group_name_H-M   'P 1'
#
loop_
_entity.id
_entity.type
_entity.pdbx_description
1 polymer ?
#
loop_
_entity_poly.entity_id
_entity_poly.type
_entity_poly.pdbx_seq_one_letter_code
_entity_poly.pdbx_strand_id
1 'polypeptide(L)'
;MDTRQLAAFCEVVERKSFSQAAERLGVTQPAVSLQVRALEKRLGQTLLDRSGRRVEPTEAGLRLYRGAQRLLALEEQLVAEVADEAEGALAGTFAIGASTGPGSVVLSQLLCEFAAANPALHVALSVYDTQTVVDLVADRSLEVGVVGAARRHRGIEFEPFFHDTVVLACPPGHEFAGRTVTLDDLRNETLIVMQEGAGVRQMIEDELRRTGRRLRDLSVQLELGLQESVASAVRGGYGVTFISRAAIEPDLAAGTLAEARVDGLTLEREFFLARAAGRAETRAAREFLEFARGRLP
;
A
#
# COMPACT_ATOMS: atom_id res chain seq x y z
N MET A 1 31.51 1.61 -10.17
CA MET A 1 30.13 1.18 -10.05
C MET A 1 29.36 2.04 -11.01
N ASP A 2 28.62 1.42 -11.89
CA ASP A 2 27.87 2.04 -12.98
C ASP A 2 26.39 1.66 -12.77
N THR A 3 25.46 2.55 -13.06
CA THR A 3 24.02 2.30 -12.93
C THR A 3 23.56 1.10 -13.76
N ARG A 4 24.14 0.87 -14.92
CA ARG A 4 23.89 -0.35 -15.73
C ARG A 4 24.26 -1.64 -14.99
N GLN A 5 25.35 -1.63 -14.23
CA GLN A 5 25.76 -2.79 -13.43
C GLN A 5 24.79 -3.06 -12.29
N LEU A 6 24.28 -1.97 -11.67
CA LEU A 6 23.27 -2.05 -10.62
C LEU A 6 21.94 -2.54 -11.18
N ALA A 7 21.48 -2.01 -12.31
CA ALA A 7 20.26 -2.45 -12.98
C ALA A 7 20.33 -3.94 -13.35
N ALA A 8 21.44 -4.38 -13.94
CA ALA A 8 21.65 -5.78 -14.28
C ALA A 8 21.60 -6.69 -13.05
N PHE A 9 22.20 -6.26 -11.94
CA PHE A 9 22.18 -7.01 -10.69
C PHE A 9 20.75 -7.07 -10.10
N CYS A 10 20.03 -5.94 -10.04
CA CYS A 10 18.66 -5.87 -9.52
C CYS A 10 17.71 -6.78 -10.32
N GLU A 11 17.77 -6.74 -11.65
CA GLU A 11 16.93 -7.58 -12.51
C GLU A 11 17.24 -9.08 -12.32
N VAL A 12 18.49 -9.46 -12.07
CA VAL A 12 18.83 -10.87 -11.76
C VAL A 12 18.26 -11.29 -10.40
N VAL A 13 18.30 -10.43 -9.39
CA VAL A 13 17.72 -10.71 -8.06
C VAL A 13 16.21 -10.90 -8.16
N GLU A 14 15.52 -10.02 -8.86
CA GLU A 14 14.05 -10.03 -8.99
C GLU A 14 13.56 -11.25 -9.78
N ARG A 15 14.23 -11.58 -10.88
CA ARG A 15 13.83 -12.70 -11.76
C ARG A 15 14.43 -14.03 -11.37
N LYS A 16 15.41 -14.03 -10.45
CA LYS A 16 16.17 -15.23 -10.05
C LYS A 16 16.81 -15.98 -11.24
N SER A 17 17.08 -15.24 -12.35
CA SER A 17 17.50 -15.78 -13.64
C SER A 17 18.28 -14.76 -14.47
N PHE A 18 19.49 -15.10 -14.87
CA PHE A 18 20.29 -14.27 -15.77
C PHE A 18 19.67 -14.13 -17.18
N SER A 19 19.02 -15.19 -17.68
CA SER A 19 18.41 -15.16 -19.02
C SER A 19 17.18 -14.26 -19.05
N GLN A 20 16.31 -14.34 -18.05
CA GLN A 20 15.13 -13.47 -17.95
C GLN A 20 15.51 -12.01 -17.69
N ALA A 21 16.56 -11.77 -16.89
CA ALA A 21 17.09 -10.41 -16.70
C ALA A 21 17.62 -9.83 -18.01
N ALA A 22 18.33 -10.63 -18.81
CA ALA A 22 18.85 -10.22 -20.11
C ALA A 22 17.73 -9.87 -21.10
N GLU A 23 16.69 -10.69 -21.15
CA GLU A 23 15.50 -10.43 -21.98
C GLU A 23 14.83 -9.11 -21.59
N ARG A 24 14.64 -8.88 -20.29
CA ARG A 24 14.02 -7.63 -19.78
C ARG A 24 14.83 -6.39 -20.10
N LEU A 25 16.17 -6.49 -20.02
CA LEU A 25 17.09 -5.39 -20.28
C LEU A 25 17.40 -5.19 -21.79
N GLY A 26 16.90 -6.06 -22.66
CA GLY A 26 17.16 -6.01 -24.10
C GLY A 26 18.62 -6.27 -24.46
N VAL A 27 19.35 -7.05 -23.64
CA VAL A 27 20.77 -7.39 -23.84
C VAL A 27 20.98 -8.91 -23.85
N THR A 28 22.22 -9.35 -24.13
CA THR A 28 22.54 -10.79 -24.08
C THR A 28 22.82 -11.26 -22.65
N GLN A 29 22.51 -12.51 -22.35
CA GLN A 29 22.80 -13.12 -21.03
C GLN A 29 24.31 -13.04 -20.65
N PRO A 30 25.30 -13.25 -21.55
CA PRO A 30 26.69 -13.00 -21.23
C PRO A 30 26.99 -11.55 -20.80
N ALA A 31 26.33 -10.56 -21.39
CA ALA A 31 26.50 -9.15 -21.02
C ALA A 31 26.05 -8.90 -19.57
N VAL A 32 24.86 -9.40 -19.18
CA VAL A 32 24.37 -9.32 -17.79
C VAL A 32 25.33 -10.01 -16.82
N SER A 33 25.81 -11.23 -17.18
CA SER A 33 26.77 -11.96 -16.36
C SER A 33 28.08 -11.21 -16.17
N LEU A 34 28.57 -10.55 -17.22
CA LEU A 34 29.79 -9.73 -17.17
C LEU A 34 29.61 -8.52 -16.26
N GLN A 35 28.49 -7.82 -16.37
CA GLN A 35 28.16 -6.65 -15.54
C GLN A 35 28.08 -7.01 -14.06
N VAL A 36 27.41 -8.11 -13.72
CA VAL A 36 27.33 -8.59 -12.33
C VAL A 36 28.70 -9.01 -11.80
N ARG A 37 29.49 -9.77 -12.59
CA ARG A 37 30.85 -10.15 -12.18
C ARG A 37 31.77 -8.94 -11.98
N ALA A 38 31.64 -7.91 -12.82
CA ALA A 38 32.42 -6.68 -12.66
C ALA A 38 32.05 -5.95 -11.36
N LEU A 39 30.77 -5.97 -10.99
CA LEU A 39 30.27 -5.43 -9.74
C LEU A 39 30.81 -6.21 -8.52
N GLU A 40 30.71 -7.55 -8.54
CA GLU A 40 31.26 -8.46 -7.52
C GLU A 40 32.76 -8.24 -7.33
N LYS A 41 33.52 -8.17 -8.44
CA LYS A 41 34.95 -7.91 -8.42
C LYS A 41 35.29 -6.54 -7.80
N ARG A 42 34.54 -5.50 -8.14
CA ARG A 42 34.74 -4.16 -7.61
C ARG A 42 34.49 -4.07 -6.09
N LEU A 43 33.48 -4.77 -5.61
CA LEU A 43 33.08 -4.77 -4.20
C LEU A 43 33.86 -5.81 -3.38
N GLY A 44 34.58 -6.73 -4.03
CA GLY A 44 35.30 -7.82 -3.37
C GLY A 44 34.36 -8.80 -2.65
N GLN A 45 33.09 -8.89 -3.08
CA GLN A 45 32.06 -9.69 -2.45
C GLN A 45 31.27 -10.48 -3.50
N THR A 46 30.92 -11.72 -3.17
CA THR A 46 29.93 -12.48 -3.94
C THR A 46 28.55 -11.97 -3.58
N LEU A 47 27.81 -11.50 -4.58
CA LEU A 47 26.49 -10.92 -4.41
C LEU A 47 25.36 -11.90 -4.70
N LEU A 48 25.62 -12.88 -5.55
CA LEU A 48 24.64 -13.89 -5.98
C LEU A 48 25.17 -15.30 -5.70
N ASP A 49 24.37 -16.10 -5.04
CA ASP A 49 24.57 -17.54 -4.94
C ASP A 49 24.03 -18.21 -6.21
N ARG A 50 24.89 -18.97 -6.87
CA ARG A 50 24.61 -19.67 -8.14
C ARG A 50 24.68 -21.20 -7.99
N SER A 51 24.85 -21.68 -6.75
CA SER A 51 25.04 -23.13 -6.48
C SER A 51 23.72 -23.90 -6.58
N GLY A 52 22.57 -23.23 -6.45
CA GLY A 52 21.25 -23.82 -6.50
C GLY A 52 20.62 -23.83 -7.90
N ARG A 53 19.41 -24.37 -7.98
CA ARG A 53 18.59 -24.38 -9.21
C ARG A 53 18.12 -22.97 -9.62
N ARG A 54 18.09 -22.04 -8.69
CA ARG A 54 17.74 -20.62 -8.89
C ARG A 54 18.86 -19.76 -8.35
N VAL A 55 19.00 -18.59 -8.95
CA VAL A 55 19.96 -17.58 -8.46
C VAL A 55 19.33 -16.85 -7.28
N GLU A 56 20.01 -16.82 -6.15
CA GLU A 56 19.53 -16.12 -4.94
C GLU A 56 20.58 -15.09 -4.50
N PRO A 57 20.15 -13.93 -3.96
CA PRO A 57 21.10 -12.96 -3.44
C PRO A 57 21.74 -13.46 -2.13
N THR A 58 23.03 -13.22 -1.96
CA THR A 58 23.72 -13.37 -0.68
C THR A 58 23.28 -12.28 0.30
N GLU A 59 23.72 -12.34 1.56
CA GLU A 59 23.47 -11.27 2.53
C GLU A 59 24.07 -9.93 2.06
N ALA A 60 25.27 -9.95 1.47
CA ALA A 60 25.88 -8.78 0.84
C ALA A 60 25.06 -8.30 -0.37
N GLY A 61 24.53 -9.25 -1.16
CA GLY A 61 23.62 -8.97 -2.26
C GLY A 61 22.35 -8.29 -1.82
N LEU A 62 21.70 -8.77 -0.76
CA LEU A 62 20.47 -8.15 -0.23
C LEU A 62 20.71 -6.72 0.28
N ARG A 63 21.86 -6.47 0.93
CA ARG A 63 22.24 -5.11 1.34
C ARG A 63 22.44 -4.19 0.14
N LEU A 64 23.18 -4.68 -0.88
CA LEU A 64 23.38 -3.91 -2.09
C LEU A 64 22.08 -3.67 -2.86
N TYR A 65 21.20 -4.68 -2.96
CA TYR A 65 19.95 -4.59 -3.70
C TYR A 65 19.09 -3.41 -3.21
N ARG A 66 18.89 -3.29 -1.89
CA ARG A 66 18.17 -2.16 -1.30
C ARG A 66 18.80 -0.79 -1.63
N GLY A 67 20.13 -0.71 -1.61
CA GLY A 67 20.83 0.54 -1.98
C GLY A 67 20.82 0.82 -3.49
N ALA A 68 20.90 -0.23 -4.31
CA ALA A 68 20.87 -0.12 -5.76
C ALA A 68 19.51 0.35 -6.29
N GLN A 69 18.42 -0.19 -5.74
CA GLN A 69 17.07 0.27 -6.10
C GLN A 69 16.89 1.77 -5.83
N ARG A 70 17.38 2.27 -4.69
CA ARG A 70 17.32 3.71 -4.37
C ARG A 70 18.14 4.56 -5.34
N LEU A 71 19.33 4.10 -5.74
CA LEU A 71 20.17 4.81 -6.70
C LEU A 71 19.54 4.86 -8.09
N LEU A 72 18.95 3.76 -8.54
CA LEU A 72 18.27 3.69 -9.84
C LEU A 72 17.02 4.57 -9.86
N ALA A 73 16.21 4.52 -8.81
CA ALA A 73 15.07 5.39 -8.66
C ALA A 73 15.44 6.88 -8.63
N LEU A 74 16.56 7.23 -7.96
CA LEU A 74 17.07 8.61 -7.96
C LEU A 74 17.58 9.04 -9.34
N GLU A 75 18.25 8.16 -10.09
CA GLU A 75 18.67 8.44 -11.47
C GLU A 75 17.46 8.71 -12.37
N GLU A 76 16.46 7.84 -12.34
CA GLU A 76 15.20 8.04 -13.10
C GLU A 76 14.51 9.35 -12.72
N GLN A 77 14.48 9.67 -11.43
CA GLN A 77 13.90 10.90 -10.94
C GLN A 77 14.66 12.15 -11.44
N LEU A 78 16.00 12.15 -11.39
CA LEU A 78 16.80 13.26 -11.90
C LEU A 78 16.61 13.45 -13.40
N VAL A 79 16.51 12.37 -14.16
CA VAL A 79 16.21 12.43 -15.60
C VAL A 79 14.82 13.03 -15.83
N ALA A 80 13.82 12.62 -15.05
CA ALA A 80 12.47 13.16 -15.11
C ALA A 80 12.45 14.65 -14.72
N GLU A 81 13.10 15.06 -13.64
CA GLU A 81 13.19 16.46 -13.20
C GLU A 81 13.80 17.36 -14.26
N VAL A 82 14.85 16.90 -14.95
CA VAL A 82 15.48 17.67 -16.06
C VAL A 82 14.62 17.68 -17.32
N ALA A 83 13.89 16.60 -17.58
CA ALA A 83 12.99 16.52 -18.72
C ALA A 83 11.69 17.31 -18.50
N ASP A 84 11.32 17.56 -17.25
CA ASP A 84 10.04 18.16 -16.82
C ASP A 84 9.96 19.69 -17.04
N GLU A 85 11.06 20.36 -17.46
CA GLU A 85 11.04 21.75 -17.92
C GLU A 85 10.32 21.96 -19.27
N ALA A 86 9.96 20.86 -19.94
CA ALA A 86 9.15 20.91 -21.15
C ALA A 86 7.67 20.67 -20.82
N GLU A 87 6.78 21.59 -21.22
CA GLU A 87 5.32 21.42 -21.21
C GLU A 87 4.91 20.17 -22.01
N GLY A 88 4.86 19.01 -21.35
CA GLY A 88 4.57 17.71 -21.96
C GLY A 88 3.66 16.83 -21.07
N ALA A 89 3.14 15.75 -21.63
CA ALA A 89 2.40 14.73 -20.88
C ALA A 89 3.30 14.11 -19.79
N LEU A 90 2.72 13.78 -18.62
CA LEU A 90 3.42 13.04 -17.58
C LEU A 90 3.94 11.72 -18.14
N ALA A 91 5.22 11.42 -17.91
CA ALA A 91 5.86 10.19 -18.36
C ALA A 91 6.82 9.65 -17.27
N GLY A 92 7.31 8.42 -17.45
CA GLY A 92 8.20 7.77 -16.47
C GLY A 92 7.45 6.93 -15.45
N THR A 93 7.95 6.81 -14.23
CA THR A 93 7.36 6.00 -13.16
C THR A 93 6.99 6.86 -11.97
N PHE A 94 5.75 6.75 -11.51
CA PHE A 94 5.26 7.32 -10.24
C PHE A 94 5.06 6.19 -9.23
N ALA A 95 5.92 6.14 -8.22
CA ALA A 95 5.89 5.11 -7.17
C ALA A 95 5.26 5.67 -5.89
N ILE A 96 4.12 5.11 -5.50
CA ILE A 96 3.40 5.46 -4.28
C ILE A 96 3.31 4.26 -3.35
N GLY A 97 3.49 4.49 -2.05
CA GLY A 97 3.29 3.48 -1.02
C GLY A 97 2.00 3.71 -0.24
N ALA A 98 1.40 2.63 0.23
CA ALA A 98 0.25 2.74 1.12
C ALA A 98 0.31 1.72 2.25
N SER A 99 -0.23 2.08 3.42
CA SER A 99 -0.58 1.05 4.39
C SER A 99 -1.85 0.31 3.95
N THR A 100 -2.09 -0.88 4.52
CA THR A 100 -3.14 -1.81 4.04
C THR A 100 -4.52 -1.16 3.92
N GLY A 101 -4.91 -0.32 4.87
CA GLY A 101 -6.22 0.34 4.85
C GLY A 101 -6.39 1.29 3.65
N PRO A 102 -5.61 2.38 3.54
CA PRO A 102 -5.72 3.32 2.44
C PRO A 102 -5.42 2.69 1.08
N GLY A 103 -4.45 1.75 1.01
CA GLY A 103 -4.06 1.10 -0.24
C GLY A 103 -5.16 0.24 -0.86
N SER A 104 -5.95 -0.44 -0.05
CA SER A 104 -7.01 -1.32 -0.54
C SER A 104 -8.34 -0.60 -0.85
N VAL A 105 -8.55 0.59 -0.29
CA VAL A 105 -9.87 1.24 -0.32
C VAL A 105 -9.91 2.38 -1.33
N VAL A 106 -9.12 3.41 -1.11
CA VAL A 106 -9.27 4.68 -1.84
C VAL A 106 -8.24 4.83 -2.94
N LEU A 107 -6.98 4.50 -2.66
CA LEU A 107 -5.90 4.74 -3.61
C LEU A 107 -6.02 3.92 -4.89
N SER A 108 -6.47 2.67 -4.81
CA SER A 108 -6.56 1.82 -6.00
C SER A 108 -7.43 2.45 -7.09
N GLN A 109 -8.60 2.98 -6.73
CA GLN A 109 -9.49 3.63 -7.69
C GLN A 109 -8.89 4.94 -8.20
N LEU A 110 -8.41 5.81 -7.31
CA LEU A 110 -7.78 7.09 -7.69
C LEU A 110 -6.61 6.90 -8.64
N LEU A 111 -5.76 5.89 -8.37
CA LEU A 111 -4.60 5.59 -9.21
C LEU A 111 -5.00 5.01 -10.57
N CYS A 112 -6.05 4.21 -10.65
CA CYS A 112 -6.59 3.75 -11.94
C CYS A 112 -7.09 4.92 -12.80
N GLU A 113 -7.84 5.85 -12.21
CA GLU A 113 -8.33 7.04 -12.89
C GLU A 113 -7.18 7.97 -13.31
N PHE A 114 -6.19 8.17 -12.43
CA PHE A 114 -5.00 8.98 -12.71
C PHE A 114 -4.14 8.39 -13.82
N ALA A 115 -3.91 7.07 -13.80
CA ALA A 115 -3.18 6.36 -14.86
C ALA A 115 -3.92 6.42 -16.20
N ALA A 116 -5.24 6.31 -16.21
CA ALA A 116 -6.05 6.45 -17.43
C ALA A 116 -5.94 7.87 -18.04
N ALA A 117 -5.84 8.89 -17.19
CA ALA A 117 -5.63 10.28 -17.64
C ALA A 117 -4.18 10.55 -18.13
N ASN A 118 -3.22 9.71 -17.74
CA ASN A 118 -1.79 9.87 -18.03
C ASN A 118 -1.18 8.59 -18.63
N PRO A 119 -1.51 8.21 -19.87
CA PRO A 119 -1.15 6.89 -20.44
C PRO A 119 0.35 6.67 -20.64
N ALA A 120 1.18 7.71 -20.64
CA ALA A 120 2.63 7.60 -20.71
C ALA A 120 3.30 7.44 -19.33
N LEU A 121 2.53 7.56 -18.23
CA LEU A 121 3.01 7.40 -16.86
C LEU A 121 2.80 5.96 -16.39
N HIS A 122 3.86 5.32 -15.92
CA HIS A 122 3.76 4.05 -15.20
C HIS A 122 3.49 4.31 -13.72
N VAL A 123 2.30 3.94 -13.23
CA VAL A 123 1.91 4.12 -11.83
C VAL A 123 2.10 2.81 -11.08
N ALA A 124 2.89 2.83 -10.00
CA ALA A 124 3.17 1.67 -9.17
C ALA A 124 2.71 1.90 -7.73
N LEU A 125 1.72 1.12 -7.27
CA LEU A 125 1.28 1.10 -5.88
C LEU A 125 1.92 -0.09 -5.14
N SER A 126 2.60 0.19 -4.05
CA SER A 126 3.12 -0.84 -3.13
C SER A 126 2.44 -0.75 -1.78
N VAL A 127 1.99 -1.90 -1.25
CA VAL A 127 1.28 -1.95 0.03
C VAL A 127 2.15 -2.63 1.09
N TYR A 128 2.34 -1.94 2.23
CA TYR A 128 3.16 -2.37 3.35
C TYR A 128 2.46 -2.06 4.69
N ASP A 129 3.14 -2.30 5.80
CA ASP A 129 2.74 -1.70 7.08
C ASP A 129 3.11 -0.21 7.14
N THR A 130 2.49 0.53 8.05
CA THR A 130 2.70 1.99 8.19
C THR A 130 4.17 2.36 8.39
N GLN A 131 4.93 1.61 9.20
CA GLN A 131 6.32 1.95 9.46
C GLN A 131 7.19 1.75 8.21
N THR A 132 6.99 0.66 7.50
CA THR A 132 7.69 0.37 6.24
C THR A 132 7.42 1.46 5.19
N VAL A 133 6.15 1.90 5.03
CA VAL A 133 5.83 3.02 4.12
C VAL A 133 6.59 4.29 4.51
N VAL A 134 6.58 4.65 5.79
CA VAL A 134 7.28 5.84 6.30
C VAL A 134 8.78 5.75 6.04
N ASP A 135 9.40 4.59 6.30
CA ASP A 135 10.83 4.37 6.08
C ASP A 135 11.20 4.45 4.58
N LEU A 136 10.35 3.89 3.70
CA LEU A 136 10.55 3.94 2.24
C LEU A 136 10.37 5.36 1.66
N VAL A 137 9.51 6.18 2.23
CA VAL A 137 9.41 7.61 1.88
C VAL A 137 10.63 8.38 2.41
N ALA A 138 11.07 8.09 3.64
CA ALA A 138 12.23 8.73 4.25
C ALA A 138 13.51 8.41 3.49
N ASP A 139 13.68 7.19 3.00
CA ASP A 139 14.85 6.75 2.24
C ASP A 139 14.70 6.97 0.72
N ARG A 140 13.59 7.55 0.28
CA ARG A 140 13.30 7.94 -1.12
C ARG A 140 13.07 6.79 -2.10
N SER A 141 12.76 5.61 -1.60
CA SER A 141 12.32 4.49 -2.44
C SER A 141 10.87 4.67 -2.92
N LEU A 142 10.11 5.51 -2.22
CA LEU A 142 8.77 5.96 -2.59
C LEU A 142 8.73 7.49 -2.60
N GLU A 143 8.01 8.06 -3.52
CA GLU A 143 7.82 9.51 -3.62
C GLU A 143 6.84 10.03 -2.57
N VAL A 144 5.77 9.29 -2.40
CA VAL A 144 4.64 9.61 -1.51
C VAL A 144 4.16 8.35 -0.81
N GLY A 145 3.72 8.49 0.43
CA GLY A 145 3.07 7.42 1.19
C GLY A 145 1.69 7.84 1.69
N VAL A 146 0.74 6.90 1.73
CA VAL A 146 -0.55 7.11 2.41
C VAL A 146 -0.71 6.10 3.53
N VAL A 147 -0.89 6.60 4.75
CA VAL A 147 -0.86 5.79 5.96
C VAL A 147 -2.06 6.02 6.86
N GLY A 148 -2.44 4.99 7.62
CA GLY A 148 -3.58 5.04 8.54
C GLY A 148 -3.31 5.76 9.87
N ALA A 149 -2.07 6.20 10.12
CA ALA A 149 -1.73 6.96 11.31
C ALA A 149 -0.47 7.80 11.08
N ALA A 150 -0.51 9.05 11.50
CA ALA A 150 0.68 9.90 11.54
C ALA A 150 1.62 9.42 12.66
N ARG A 151 2.91 9.27 12.36
CA ARG A 151 3.95 8.87 13.31
C ARG A 151 5.02 9.95 13.39
N ARG A 152 5.55 10.20 14.57
CA ARG A 152 6.68 11.14 14.72
C ARG A 152 7.91 10.61 13.98
N HIS A 153 8.30 11.31 12.92
CA HIS A 153 9.52 11.02 12.15
C HIS A 153 10.18 12.34 11.74
N ARG A 154 11.51 12.49 11.98
CA ARG A 154 12.22 13.78 11.76
C ARG A 154 12.31 14.19 10.28
N GLY A 155 12.24 13.26 9.37
CA GLY A 155 12.38 13.49 7.93
C GLY A 155 11.09 13.38 7.15
N ILE A 156 9.92 13.24 7.82
CA ILE A 156 8.62 13.06 7.17
C ILE A 156 7.62 14.07 7.73
N GLU A 157 6.91 14.72 6.83
CA GLU A 157 5.72 15.52 7.09
C GLU A 157 4.47 14.68 6.85
N PHE A 158 3.50 14.80 7.76
CA PHE A 158 2.21 14.14 7.65
C PHE A 158 1.13 15.20 7.48
N GLU A 159 0.32 15.06 6.46
CA GLU A 159 -0.81 15.92 6.16
C GLU A 159 -2.09 15.09 6.15
N PRO A 160 -3.20 15.53 6.78
CA PRO A 160 -4.50 14.91 6.60
C PRO A 160 -4.84 14.78 5.12
N PHE A 161 -5.27 13.60 4.71
CA PHE A 161 -5.48 13.32 3.28
C PHE A 161 -6.95 13.00 2.98
N PHE A 162 -7.55 12.08 3.72
CA PHE A 162 -8.98 11.82 3.62
C PHE A 162 -9.54 11.17 4.89
N HIS A 163 -10.86 11.34 5.08
CA HIS A 163 -11.60 10.73 6.17
C HIS A 163 -12.20 9.39 5.75
N ASP A 164 -12.23 8.44 6.67
CA ASP A 164 -12.86 7.13 6.48
C ASP A 164 -13.77 6.84 7.65
N THR A 165 -14.99 6.43 7.35
CA THR A 165 -15.97 5.99 8.34
C THR A 165 -16.01 4.46 8.33
N VAL A 166 -15.87 3.85 9.50
CA VAL A 166 -16.08 2.42 9.68
C VAL A 166 -17.53 2.18 10.08
N VAL A 167 -18.20 1.28 9.38
CA VAL A 167 -19.60 0.91 9.60
C VAL A 167 -19.72 -0.55 10.00
N LEU A 168 -20.85 -0.93 10.60
CA LEU A 168 -21.20 -2.32 10.78
C LEU A 168 -21.89 -2.82 9.49
N ALA A 169 -21.19 -3.65 8.71
CA ALA A 169 -21.76 -4.25 7.50
C ALA A 169 -22.51 -5.55 7.85
N CYS A 170 -23.63 -5.76 7.20
CA CYS A 170 -24.48 -6.94 7.33
C CYS A 170 -25.09 -7.33 5.98
N PRO A 171 -25.65 -8.56 5.83
CA PRO A 171 -26.45 -8.91 4.67
C PRO A 171 -27.65 -7.99 4.48
N PRO A 172 -28.16 -7.77 3.25
CA PRO A 172 -29.25 -6.82 2.99
C PRO A 172 -30.56 -7.13 3.72
N GLY A 173 -30.83 -8.42 3.98
CA GLY A 173 -32.02 -8.88 4.71
C GLY A 173 -31.83 -9.01 6.23
N HIS A 174 -30.70 -8.61 6.74
CA HIS A 174 -30.39 -8.69 8.18
C HIS A 174 -31.23 -7.68 8.97
N GLU A 175 -31.60 -8.03 10.20
CA GLU A 175 -32.42 -7.15 11.05
C GLU A 175 -31.75 -5.80 11.39
N PHE A 176 -30.42 -5.72 11.27
CA PHE A 176 -29.63 -4.51 11.52
C PHE A 176 -29.60 -3.56 10.30
N ALA A 177 -29.97 -4.04 9.11
CA ALA A 177 -29.87 -3.27 7.88
C ALA A 177 -30.57 -1.89 7.98
N GLY A 178 -29.82 -0.81 7.78
CA GLY A 178 -30.28 0.57 7.83
C GLY A 178 -30.65 1.09 9.23
N ARG A 179 -30.31 0.37 10.29
CA ARG A 179 -30.67 0.72 11.67
C ARG A 179 -29.48 1.19 12.50
N THR A 180 -29.80 1.83 13.62
CA THR A 180 -28.87 2.01 14.73
C THR A 180 -29.11 0.89 15.73
N VAL A 181 -28.05 0.17 16.09
CA VAL A 181 -28.03 -0.96 17.01
C VAL A 181 -27.14 -0.66 18.19
N THR A 182 -27.30 -1.40 19.28
CA THR A 182 -26.46 -1.28 20.46
C THR A 182 -25.35 -2.34 20.50
N LEU A 183 -24.34 -2.14 21.35
CA LEU A 183 -23.32 -3.18 21.57
C LEU A 183 -23.89 -4.46 22.19
N ASP A 184 -25.04 -4.37 22.89
CA ASP A 184 -25.69 -5.54 23.45
C ASP A 184 -26.39 -6.38 22.38
N ASP A 185 -26.91 -5.76 21.32
CA ASP A 185 -27.48 -6.47 20.16
C ASP A 185 -26.42 -7.32 19.45
N LEU A 186 -25.17 -6.87 19.43
CA LEU A 186 -24.05 -7.61 18.80
C LEU A 186 -23.58 -8.85 19.58
N ARG A 187 -24.01 -9.05 20.83
CA ARG A 187 -23.54 -10.19 21.64
C ARG A 187 -24.00 -11.54 21.10
N ASN A 188 -25.15 -11.56 20.45
CA ASN A 188 -25.75 -12.78 19.92
C ASN A 188 -25.48 -12.96 18.43
N GLU A 189 -24.83 -11.96 17.80
CA GLU A 189 -24.50 -11.99 16.39
C GLU A 189 -23.10 -12.56 16.14
N THR A 190 -22.97 -13.34 15.09
CA THR A 190 -21.65 -13.78 14.61
C THR A 190 -20.86 -12.60 14.10
N LEU A 191 -19.81 -12.23 14.84
CA LEU A 191 -18.92 -11.16 14.44
C LEU A 191 -17.70 -11.73 13.67
N ILE A 192 -17.50 -11.23 12.48
CA ILE A 192 -16.31 -11.47 11.66
C ILE A 192 -15.36 -10.28 11.86
N VAL A 193 -14.10 -10.55 12.14
CA VAL A 193 -13.13 -9.48 12.42
C VAL A 193 -11.92 -9.57 11.49
N MET A 194 -11.27 -8.42 11.29
CA MET A 194 -9.96 -8.38 10.66
C MET A 194 -8.90 -9.00 11.59
N GLN A 195 -7.83 -9.53 10.99
CA GLN A 195 -6.69 -10.07 11.73
C GLN A 195 -6.08 -9.05 12.68
N GLU A 196 -5.38 -9.53 13.70
CA GLU A 196 -4.62 -8.70 14.63
C GLU A 196 -3.64 -7.78 13.89
N GLY A 197 -3.51 -6.52 14.35
CA GLY A 197 -2.69 -5.49 13.70
C GLY A 197 -3.38 -4.75 12.54
N ALA A 198 -4.56 -5.18 12.08
CA ALA A 198 -5.33 -4.41 11.11
C ALA A 198 -5.89 -3.12 11.74
N GLY A 199 -5.77 -2.00 11.02
CA GLY A 199 -6.16 -0.69 11.54
C GLY A 199 -7.64 -0.57 11.91
N VAL A 200 -8.56 -1.24 11.20
CA VAL A 200 -9.99 -1.30 11.56
C VAL A 200 -10.17 -2.04 12.89
N ARG A 201 -9.52 -3.20 13.06
CA ARG A 201 -9.61 -3.95 14.31
C ARG A 201 -9.08 -3.16 15.49
N GLN A 202 -7.92 -2.52 15.35
CA GLN A 202 -7.34 -1.68 16.40
C GLN A 202 -8.29 -0.57 16.82
N MET A 203 -8.91 0.12 15.85
CA MET A 203 -9.90 1.14 16.09
C MET A 203 -11.10 0.62 16.90
N ILE A 204 -11.66 -0.53 16.50
CA ILE A 204 -12.78 -1.14 17.22
C ILE A 204 -12.39 -1.52 18.65
N GLU A 205 -11.22 -2.11 18.85
CA GLU A 205 -10.73 -2.46 20.18
C GLU A 205 -10.51 -1.23 21.06
N ASP A 206 -10.04 -0.11 20.50
CA ASP A 206 -9.84 1.16 21.19
C ASP A 206 -11.19 1.77 21.60
N GLU A 207 -12.16 1.80 20.70
CA GLU A 207 -13.51 2.31 20.98
C GLU A 207 -14.27 1.44 22.00
N LEU A 208 -14.17 0.13 21.88
CA LEU A 208 -14.75 -0.78 22.88
C LEU A 208 -14.14 -0.54 24.27
N ARG A 209 -12.81 -0.37 24.35
CA ARG A 209 -12.14 -0.06 25.63
C ARG A 209 -12.63 1.26 26.22
N ARG A 210 -12.89 2.27 25.40
CA ARG A 210 -13.44 3.58 25.84
C ARG A 210 -14.83 3.42 26.46
N THR A 211 -15.62 2.47 25.97
CA THR A 211 -16.95 2.15 26.55
C THR A 211 -16.89 1.13 27.70
N GLY A 212 -15.71 0.74 28.14
CA GLY A 212 -15.51 -0.28 29.20
C GLY A 212 -15.74 -1.71 28.75
N ARG A 213 -15.77 -1.96 27.44
CA ARG A 213 -15.96 -3.30 26.83
C ARG A 213 -14.71 -3.78 26.12
N ARG A 214 -14.72 -5.02 25.69
CA ARG A 214 -13.61 -5.66 24.94
C ARG A 214 -14.17 -6.50 23.80
N LEU A 215 -13.37 -6.71 22.77
CA LEU A 215 -13.76 -7.53 21.62
C LEU A 215 -14.18 -8.97 22.01
N ARG A 216 -13.54 -9.54 23.04
CA ARG A 216 -13.90 -10.87 23.62
C ARG A 216 -15.29 -10.93 24.27
N ASP A 217 -15.93 -9.77 24.52
CA ASP A 217 -17.29 -9.70 25.09
C ASP A 217 -18.35 -9.83 23.98
N LEU A 218 -17.90 -9.89 22.70
CA LEU A 218 -18.69 -10.10 21.49
C LEU A 218 -18.45 -11.52 20.95
N SER A 219 -19.39 -12.03 20.14
CA SER A 219 -19.31 -13.39 19.56
C SER A 219 -18.41 -13.42 18.32
N VAL A 220 -17.09 -13.26 18.50
CA VAL A 220 -16.14 -13.36 17.39
C VAL A 220 -15.96 -14.83 16.99
N GLN A 221 -16.36 -15.19 15.78
CA GLN A 221 -16.24 -16.56 15.27
C GLN A 221 -15.24 -16.71 14.12
N LEU A 222 -14.92 -15.63 13.41
CA LEU A 222 -14.06 -15.69 12.24
C LEU A 222 -13.09 -14.49 12.23
N GLU A 223 -11.82 -14.78 11.94
CA GLU A 223 -10.76 -13.79 11.77
C GLU A 223 -10.15 -13.93 10.38
N LEU A 224 -10.13 -12.84 9.58
CA LEU A 224 -9.68 -12.84 8.20
C LEU A 224 -8.68 -11.70 7.94
N GLY A 225 -7.68 -11.96 7.09
CA GLY A 225 -6.57 -11.02 6.84
C GLY A 225 -6.87 -9.91 5.82
N LEU A 226 -7.86 -10.09 4.95
CA LEU A 226 -8.17 -9.16 3.87
C LEU A 226 -9.58 -8.60 3.99
N GLN A 227 -9.75 -7.31 3.75
CA GLN A 227 -11.07 -6.65 3.78
C GLN A 227 -12.06 -7.30 2.80
N GLU A 228 -11.60 -7.65 1.59
CA GLU A 228 -12.44 -8.34 0.60
C GLU A 228 -12.91 -9.72 1.08
N SER A 229 -12.05 -10.46 1.78
CA SER A 229 -12.44 -11.74 2.36
C SER A 229 -13.51 -11.58 3.44
N VAL A 230 -13.39 -10.53 4.25
CA VAL A 230 -14.38 -10.18 5.29
C VAL A 230 -15.71 -9.78 4.64
N ALA A 231 -15.69 -8.88 3.65
CA ALA A 231 -16.88 -8.47 2.91
C ALA A 231 -17.55 -9.66 2.22
N SER A 232 -16.76 -10.56 1.61
CA SER A 232 -17.26 -11.78 0.97
C SER A 232 -17.96 -12.72 1.97
N ALA A 233 -17.42 -12.88 3.17
CA ALA A 233 -18.06 -13.68 4.21
C ALA A 233 -19.40 -13.08 4.66
N VAL A 234 -19.50 -11.75 4.79
CA VAL A 234 -20.77 -11.07 5.10
C VAL A 234 -21.77 -11.20 3.97
N ARG A 235 -21.36 -11.05 2.70
CA ARG A 235 -22.21 -11.32 1.53
C ARG A 235 -22.75 -12.75 1.54
N GLY A 236 -21.93 -13.70 1.98
CA GLY A 236 -22.30 -15.11 2.16
C GLY A 236 -23.25 -15.39 3.33
N GLY A 237 -23.61 -14.39 4.14
CA GLY A 237 -24.52 -14.56 5.27
C GLY A 237 -23.89 -15.18 6.51
N TYR A 238 -22.54 -15.19 6.62
CA TYR A 238 -21.85 -15.82 7.76
C TYR A 238 -21.79 -14.96 9.02
N GLY A 239 -22.28 -13.72 8.97
CA GLY A 239 -22.32 -12.83 10.11
C GLY A 239 -22.23 -11.36 9.71
N VAL A 240 -21.84 -10.52 10.66
CA VAL A 240 -21.67 -9.08 10.52
C VAL A 240 -20.22 -8.66 10.78
N THR A 241 -19.82 -7.51 10.30
CA THR A 241 -18.43 -7.02 10.48
C THR A 241 -18.34 -5.52 10.58
N PHE A 242 -17.33 -5.04 11.29
CA PHE A 242 -16.90 -3.65 11.17
C PHE A 242 -15.90 -3.51 10.00
N ILE A 243 -16.22 -2.62 9.07
CA ILE A 243 -15.43 -2.44 7.86
C ILE A 243 -15.48 -0.98 7.40
N SER A 244 -14.44 -0.53 6.69
CA SER A 244 -14.45 0.78 6.02
C SER A 244 -15.65 0.88 5.09
N ARG A 245 -16.43 1.95 5.20
CA ARG A 245 -17.57 2.21 4.35
C ARG A 245 -17.15 2.34 2.88
N ALA A 246 -16.03 3.01 2.66
CA ALA A 246 -15.47 3.18 1.33
C ALA A 246 -15.09 1.82 0.67
N ALA A 247 -14.69 0.82 1.47
CA ALA A 247 -14.34 -0.52 0.95
C ALA A 247 -15.54 -1.30 0.43
N ILE A 248 -16.72 -1.00 0.93
CA ILE A 248 -17.99 -1.70 0.57
C ILE A 248 -18.95 -0.79 -0.19
N GLU A 249 -18.54 0.39 -0.60
CA GLU A 249 -19.39 1.32 -1.37
C GLU A 249 -20.00 0.67 -2.62
N PRO A 250 -19.26 -0.12 -3.42
CA PRO A 250 -19.85 -0.84 -4.54
C PRO A 250 -20.91 -1.86 -4.12
N ASP A 251 -20.73 -2.53 -2.98
CA ASP A 251 -21.69 -3.50 -2.44
C ASP A 251 -22.94 -2.82 -1.92
N LEU A 252 -22.78 -1.66 -1.25
CA LEU A 252 -23.92 -0.86 -0.79
C LEU A 252 -24.74 -0.34 -1.98
N ALA A 253 -24.07 0.17 -3.02
CA ALA A 253 -24.73 0.64 -4.23
C ALA A 253 -25.43 -0.48 -5.00
N ALA A 254 -24.86 -1.69 -5.02
CA ALA A 254 -25.46 -2.88 -5.64
C ALA A 254 -26.52 -3.55 -4.76
N GLY A 255 -26.66 -3.16 -3.49
CA GLY A 255 -27.58 -3.78 -2.54
C GLY A 255 -27.17 -5.20 -2.14
N THR A 256 -25.90 -5.59 -2.30
CA THR A 256 -25.37 -6.90 -1.89
C THR A 256 -24.93 -6.92 -0.43
N LEU A 257 -24.69 -5.75 0.16
CA LEU A 257 -24.51 -5.51 1.59
C LEU A 257 -25.40 -4.36 2.05
N ALA A 258 -25.65 -4.31 3.34
CA ALA A 258 -26.27 -3.17 4.03
C ALA A 258 -25.36 -2.71 5.18
N GLU A 259 -25.54 -1.47 5.61
CA GLU A 259 -24.83 -0.91 6.75
C GLU A 259 -25.76 -0.64 7.93
N ALA A 260 -25.23 -0.75 9.13
CA ALA A 260 -25.83 -0.32 10.38
C ALA A 260 -24.89 0.61 11.15
N ARG A 261 -25.46 1.44 12.01
CA ARG A 261 -24.67 2.23 12.97
C ARG A 261 -24.67 1.55 14.33
N VAL A 262 -23.59 1.65 15.08
CA VAL A 262 -23.54 1.15 16.44
C VAL A 262 -23.53 2.32 17.41
N ASP A 263 -24.57 2.41 18.25
CA ASP A 263 -24.70 3.48 19.22
C ASP A 263 -23.56 3.48 20.24
N GLY A 264 -23.07 4.66 20.57
CA GLY A 264 -21.99 4.86 21.53
C GLY A 264 -20.58 4.58 20.99
N LEU A 265 -20.40 4.23 19.71
CA LEU A 265 -19.10 4.14 19.05
C LEU A 265 -18.88 5.29 18.08
N THR A 266 -17.69 5.91 18.15
CA THR A 266 -17.22 6.88 17.15
C THR A 266 -16.20 6.20 16.26
N LEU A 267 -16.63 5.83 15.04
CA LEU A 267 -15.86 4.98 14.13
C LEU A 267 -15.40 5.78 12.91
N GLU A 268 -14.79 6.93 13.17
CA GLU A 268 -14.21 7.82 12.17
C GLU A 268 -12.70 7.84 12.32
N ARG A 269 -11.98 7.82 11.22
CA ARG A 269 -10.52 7.90 11.18
C ARG A 269 -10.03 8.74 10.02
N GLU A 270 -8.84 9.24 10.19
CA GLU A 270 -8.15 10.02 9.18
C GLU A 270 -6.98 9.24 8.61
N PHE A 271 -6.80 9.30 7.32
CA PHE A 271 -5.62 8.82 6.63
C PHE A 271 -4.71 10.00 6.31
N PHE A 272 -3.41 9.76 6.35
CA PHE A 272 -2.40 10.79 6.23
C PHE A 272 -1.54 10.56 5.01
N LEU A 273 -1.26 11.63 4.28
CA LEU A 273 -0.21 11.70 3.31
C LEU A 273 1.12 11.84 4.04
N ALA A 274 2.09 11.00 3.72
CA ALA A 274 3.45 11.05 4.22
C ALA A 274 4.39 11.50 3.10
N ARG A 275 5.17 12.56 3.33
CA ARG A 275 6.10 13.17 2.37
C ARG A 275 7.45 13.41 3.02
N ALA A 276 8.52 13.38 2.23
CA ALA A 276 9.84 13.76 2.72
C ALA A 276 9.88 15.26 3.04
N ALA A 277 10.26 15.62 4.26
CA ALA A 277 10.33 17.01 4.73
C ALA A 277 11.34 17.82 3.93
N GLY A 278 11.01 19.07 3.63
CA GLY A 278 11.92 20.05 3.02
C GLY A 278 12.30 19.75 1.56
N ARG A 279 11.50 18.96 0.82
CA ARG A 279 11.75 18.64 -0.58
C ARG A 279 10.58 19.06 -1.47
N ALA A 280 10.89 19.50 -2.69
CA ALA A 280 9.90 19.65 -3.74
C ALA A 280 9.44 18.26 -4.20
N GLU A 281 8.14 18.13 -4.40
CA GLU A 281 7.52 16.95 -5.00
C GLU A 281 7.88 16.86 -6.48
N THR A 282 7.95 15.64 -7.01
CA THR A 282 8.00 15.49 -8.48
C THR A 282 6.71 16.02 -9.09
N ARG A 283 6.74 16.33 -10.37
CA ARG A 283 5.55 16.78 -11.08
C ARG A 283 4.43 15.73 -11.01
N ALA A 284 4.77 14.43 -11.18
CA ALA A 284 3.80 13.35 -11.10
C ALA A 284 3.15 13.26 -9.72
N ALA A 285 3.93 13.39 -8.63
CA ALA A 285 3.40 13.40 -7.28
C ALA A 285 2.46 14.60 -7.05
N ARG A 286 2.86 15.80 -7.45
CA ARG A 286 2.07 17.03 -7.30
C ARG A 286 0.76 16.95 -8.09
N GLU A 287 0.81 16.57 -9.36
CA GLU A 287 -0.39 16.43 -10.19
C GLU A 287 -1.32 15.32 -9.66
N PHE A 288 -0.78 14.21 -9.14
CA PHE A 288 -1.57 13.19 -8.48
C PHE A 288 -2.27 13.73 -7.22
N LEU A 289 -1.59 14.48 -6.38
CA LEU A 289 -2.17 15.05 -5.16
C LEU A 289 -3.27 16.07 -5.46
N GLU A 290 -3.08 16.91 -6.47
CA GLU A 290 -4.12 17.84 -6.94
C GLU A 290 -5.33 17.08 -7.50
N PHE A 291 -5.09 16.06 -8.31
CA PHE A 291 -6.11 15.18 -8.86
C PHE A 291 -6.91 14.48 -7.75
N ALA A 292 -6.22 13.95 -6.73
CA ALA A 292 -6.83 13.26 -5.61
C ALA A 292 -7.67 14.21 -4.73
N ARG A 293 -7.15 15.39 -4.37
CA ARG A 293 -7.88 16.39 -3.56
C ARG A 293 -9.21 16.82 -4.18
N GLY A 294 -9.31 16.84 -5.50
CA GLY A 294 -10.55 17.16 -6.22
C GLY A 294 -11.61 16.02 -6.23
N ARG A 295 -11.27 14.84 -5.72
CA ARG A 295 -12.11 13.61 -5.78
C ARG A 295 -12.34 12.95 -4.43
N LEU A 296 -11.57 13.30 -3.45
CA LEU A 296 -11.77 12.82 -2.08
C LEU A 296 -12.93 13.56 -1.42
N PRO A 297 -13.78 12.85 -0.67
CA PRO A 297 -14.90 13.46 0.05
C PRO A 297 -14.45 14.35 1.21
#